data_486dedbd97af26ecbc73867d18c79388
#
_entry.id   486dedbd97af26ecbc73867d18c79388
#
_cell.length_a   1.000
_cell.length_b   1.000
_cell.length_c   1.000
_cell.angle_alpha   90.00
_cell.angle_beta   90.00
_cell.angle_gamma   90.00
#
_symmetry.space_group_name_H-M   'P 1'
#
loop_
_entity.id
_entity.type
_entity.pdbx_description
1 polymer ?
#
loop_
_entity_poly.entity_id
_entity_poly.type
_entity_poly.pdbx_seq_one_letter_code
_entity_poly.pdbx_strand_id
1 'polypeptide(L)'
;MERKTNYPNTARGVAALLVRMVLEDGAYTNIALNQYLRGSKLSDLDRRLATELVYGTVKACGTLDWYLEQCVSRPLHKVTGDILSILRISAYQLLYMERIPAAAACNEAVKLARSVSHEGSAKFVNGVLRGLLRKQAAGAFVLPDEQTDDDGYLALKYYHPRW
;
A
#
# COMPACT_ATOMS: atom_id res chain seq x y z
N MET A 1 -2.34 -2.04 25.51
CA MET A 1 -1.28 -3.03 25.45
C MET A 1 -0.42 -2.77 24.24
N GLU A 2 0.85 -2.50 24.46
CA GLU A 2 1.75 -2.25 23.35
C GLU A 2 2.04 -3.54 22.61
N ARG A 3 1.71 -3.56 21.35
CA ARG A 3 2.03 -4.67 20.47
C ARG A 3 3.45 -4.47 19.96
N LYS A 4 4.37 -5.39 20.27
CA LYS A 4 5.69 -5.39 19.65
C LYS A 4 5.49 -5.55 18.15
N THR A 5 5.92 -4.55 17.39
CA THR A 5 5.85 -4.62 15.93
C THR A 5 7.26 -4.73 15.37
N ASN A 6 7.40 -5.46 14.28
CA ASN A 6 8.66 -5.55 13.54
C ASN A 6 8.76 -4.49 12.45
N TYR A 7 7.83 -3.53 12.46
CA TYR A 7 7.86 -2.42 11.50
C TYR A 7 9.01 -1.48 11.84
N PRO A 8 9.91 -1.21 10.90
CA PRO A 8 11.01 -0.28 11.15
C PRO A 8 10.52 1.15 11.31
N ASN A 9 11.25 1.95 12.08
CA ASN A 9 10.93 3.35 12.31
C ASN A 9 11.45 4.21 11.13
N THR A 10 10.88 3.97 9.97
CA THR A 10 11.15 4.68 8.72
C THR A 10 9.82 5.21 8.19
N ALA A 11 9.87 6.14 7.23
CA ALA A 11 8.64 6.68 6.64
C ALA A 11 7.71 5.56 6.12
N ARG A 12 8.27 4.61 5.38
CA ARG A 12 7.49 3.51 4.80
C ARG A 12 7.07 2.49 5.84
N GLY A 13 7.93 2.20 6.83
CA GLY A 13 7.59 1.29 7.93
C GLY A 13 6.43 1.80 8.75
N VAL A 14 6.47 3.07 9.14
CA VAL A 14 5.38 3.72 9.88
C VAL A 14 4.11 3.76 9.04
N ALA A 15 4.23 4.12 7.75
CA ALA A 15 3.06 4.17 6.86
C ALA A 15 2.40 2.80 6.72
N ALA A 16 3.17 1.73 6.54
CA ALA A 16 2.61 0.38 6.42
C ALA A 16 1.85 -0.03 7.68
N LEU A 17 2.42 0.25 8.85
CA LEU A 17 1.75 -0.04 10.13
C LEU A 17 0.45 0.74 10.26
N LEU A 18 0.47 2.05 10.00
CA LEU A 18 -0.70 2.91 10.15
C LEU A 18 -1.80 2.57 9.15
N VAL A 19 -1.46 2.27 7.91
CA VAL A 19 -2.45 1.83 6.90
C VAL A 19 -3.13 0.55 7.36
N ARG A 20 -2.38 -0.40 7.90
CA ARG A 20 -2.97 -1.62 8.46
C ARG A 20 -3.94 -1.30 9.60
N MET A 21 -3.54 -0.44 10.54
CA MET A 21 -4.40 -0.05 11.67
C MET A 21 -5.69 0.60 11.20
N VAL A 22 -5.62 1.47 10.20
CA VAL A 22 -6.80 2.16 9.68
C VAL A 22 -7.72 1.19 8.93
N LEU A 23 -7.18 0.38 8.05
CA LEU A 23 -8.01 -0.47 7.16
C LEU A 23 -8.47 -1.76 7.82
N GLU A 24 -7.74 -2.31 8.77
CA GLU A 24 -8.13 -3.54 9.46
C GLU A 24 -8.75 -3.30 10.84
N ASP A 25 -8.16 -2.40 11.62
CA ASP A 25 -8.57 -2.19 13.02
C ASP A 25 -9.55 -1.02 13.17
N GLY A 26 -9.86 -0.32 12.09
CA GLY A 26 -10.81 0.80 12.12
C GLY A 26 -10.27 2.06 12.77
N ALA A 27 -8.96 2.22 12.91
CA ALA A 27 -8.36 3.42 13.49
C ALA A 27 -8.65 4.63 12.60
N TYR A 28 -8.81 5.80 13.23
CA TYR A 28 -8.97 7.05 12.50
C TYR A 28 -7.61 7.54 12.01
N THR A 29 -7.51 7.83 10.72
CA THR A 29 -6.25 8.15 10.05
C THR A 29 -5.48 9.29 10.73
N ASN A 30 -6.15 10.42 10.97
CA ASN A 30 -5.52 11.59 11.56
C ASN A 30 -5.07 11.35 13.00
N ILE A 31 -5.84 10.61 13.78
CA ILE A 31 -5.51 10.28 15.16
C ILE A 31 -4.31 9.35 15.21
N ALA A 32 -4.32 8.29 14.41
CA ALA A 32 -3.23 7.34 14.35
C ALA A 32 -1.92 8.01 13.92
N LEU A 33 -1.96 8.86 12.88
CA LEU A 33 -0.80 9.62 12.43
C LEU A 33 -0.25 10.52 13.53
N ASN A 34 -1.11 11.30 14.19
CA ASN A 34 -0.67 12.21 15.24
C ASN A 34 -0.02 11.46 16.40
N GLN A 35 -0.60 10.35 16.83
CA GLN A 35 -0.04 9.55 17.91
C GLN A 35 1.34 8.99 17.58
N TYR A 36 1.52 8.48 16.36
CA TYR A 36 2.78 7.87 15.96
C TYR A 36 3.86 8.89 15.61
N LEU A 37 3.50 10.03 15.03
CA LEU A 37 4.46 11.06 14.65
C LEU A 37 4.87 11.92 15.83
N ARG A 38 4.02 12.06 16.84
CA ARG A 38 4.35 12.77 18.07
C ARG A 38 5.43 11.99 18.83
N GLY A 39 6.56 12.54 19.02
CA GLY A 39 7.67 11.86 19.68
C GLY A 39 8.48 10.93 18.78
N SER A 40 8.14 10.82 17.51
CA SER A 40 8.92 10.08 16.53
C SER A 40 10.22 10.82 16.22
N LYS A 41 11.28 10.04 15.97
CA LYS A 41 12.59 10.58 15.58
C LYS A 41 12.74 10.78 14.08
N LEU A 42 11.65 10.63 13.33
CA LEU A 42 11.66 10.82 11.88
C LEU A 42 11.96 12.28 11.55
N SER A 43 12.74 12.51 10.48
CA SER A 43 12.98 13.84 9.93
C SER A 43 11.67 14.45 9.43
N ASP A 44 11.63 15.76 9.21
CA ASP A 44 10.45 16.41 8.65
C ASP A 44 10.10 15.85 7.27
N LEU A 45 11.12 15.54 6.47
CA LEU A 45 10.92 14.95 5.14
C LEU A 45 10.25 13.56 5.25
N ASP A 46 10.74 12.72 6.16
CA ASP A 46 10.16 11.38 6.37
C ASP A 46 8.75 11.44 6.97
N ARG A 47 8.48 12.41 7.85
CA ARG A 47 7.13 12.64 8.37
C ARG A 47 6.15 13.00 7.26
N ARG A 48 6.57 13.86 6.33
CA ARG A 48 5.76 14.23 5.17
C ARG A 48 5.50 13.05 4.27
N LEU A 49 6.53 12.25 4.00
CA LEU A 49 6.37 11.05 3.18
C LEU A 49 5.42 10.05 3.84
N ALA A 50 5.59 9.77 5.13
CA ALA A 50 4.70 8.88 5.86
C ALA A 50 3.25 9.36 5.81
N THR A 51 3.03 10.66 6.03
CA THR A 51 1.70 11.27 5.99
C THR A 51 1.06 11.11 4.61
N GLU A 52 1.79 11.42 3.56
CA GLU A 52 1.31 11.28 2.19
C GLU A 52 0.98 9.84 1.84
N LEU A 53 1.83 8.90 2.24
CA LEU A 53 1.60 7.47 2.00
C LEU A 53 0.35 6.98 2.72
N VAL A 54 0.14 7.37 3.98
CA VAL A 54 -1.03 6.93 4.73
C VAL A 54 -2.31 7.49 4.13
N TYR A 55 -2.42 8.81 3.98
CA TYR A 55 -3.63 9.42 3.45
C TYR A 55 -3.91 8.98 2.02
N GLY A 56 -2.90 8.95 1.17
CA GLY A 56 -3.06 8.55 -0.23
C GLY A 56 -3.48 7.10 -0.38
N THR A 57 -2.83 6.21 0.36
CA THR A 57 -3.13 4.77 0.29
C THR A 57 -4.52 4.46 0.83
N VAL A 58 -4.89 5.05 1.97
CA VAL A 58 -6.24 4.85 2.54
C VAL A 58 -7.30 5.35 1.57
N LYS A 59 -7.11 6.55 1.02
CA LYS A 59 -8.06 7.13 0.08
C LYS A 59 -8.19 6.31 -1.20
N ALA A 60 -7.08 5.78 -1.71
CA ALA A 60 -7.04 5.03 -2.96
C ALA A 60 -7.21 3.52 -2.79
N CYS A 61 -7.54 3.02 -1.59
CA CYS A 61 -7.46 1.59 -1.29
C CYS A 61 -8.28 0.72 -2.26
N GLY A 62 -9.47 1.16 -2.65
CA GLY A 62 -10.30 0.42 -3.61
C GLY A 62 -9.64 0.28 -4.98
N THR A 63 -9.06 1.36 -5.48
CA THR A 63 -8.32 1.35 -6.74
C THR A 63 -7.06 0.50 -6.64
N LEU A 64 -6.31 0.65 -5.54
CA LEU A 64 -5.10 -0.15 -5.33
C LEU A 64 -5.40 -1.64 -5.28
N ASP A 65 -6.45 -2.04 -4.59
CA ASP A 65 -6.86 -3.43 -4.51
C ASP A 65 -7.29 -3.98 -5.88
N TRP A 66 -7.94 -3.15 -6.70
CA TRP A 66 -8.31 -3.53 -8.07
C TRP A 66 -7.06 -3.89 -8.90
N TYR A 67 -6.00 -3.08 -8.81
CA TYR A 67 -4.74 -3.37 -9.49
C TYR A 67 -4.06 -4.61 -8.92
N LEU A 68 -3.98 -4.69 -7.59
CA LEU A 68 -3.28 -5.79 -6.91
C LEU A 68 -3.95 -7.14 -7.14
N GLU A 69 -5.27 -7.20 -7.20
CA GLU A 69 -6.01 -8.44 -7.47
C GLU A 69 -5.61 -9.09 -8.78
N GLN A 70 -5.23 -8.29 -9.76
CA GLN A 70 -4.81 -8.77 -11.07
C GLN A 70 -3.37 -9.26 -11.10
N CYS A 71 -2.62 -9.02 -10.04
CA CYS A 71 -1.20 -9.37 -9.94
C CYS A 71 -0.94 -10.53 -8.98
N VAL A 72 -1.95 -11.00 -8.25
CA VAL A 72 -1.81 -12.08 -7.29
C VAL A 72 -2.55 -13.33 -7.78
N SER A 73 -2.04 -14.51 -7.42
CA SER A 73 -2.64 -15.78 -7.80
C SER A 73 -3.70 -16.26 -6.80
N ARG A 74 -3.79 -15.62 -5.66
CA ARG A 74 -4.75 -15.94 -4.60
C ARG A 74 -5.55 -14.70 -4.22
N PRO A 75 -6.75 -14.83 -3.63
CA PRO A 75 -7.54 -13.66 -3.23
C PRO A 75 -6.81 -12.77 -2.24
N LEU A 76 -6.96 -11.45 -2.38
CA LEU A 76 -6.29 -10.49 -1.48
C LEU A 76 -6.65 -10.71 -0.02
N HIS A 77 -7.89 -11.11 0.29
CA HIS A 77 -8.31 -11.35 1.67
C HIS A 77 -7.56 -12.50 2.35
N LYS A 78 -6.86 -13.34 1.58
CA LYS A 78 -6.01 -14.42 2.10
C LYS A 78 -4.55 -13.98 2.28
N VAL A 79 -4.19 -12.80 1.83
CA VAL A 79 -2.88 -12.21 2.08
C VAL A 79 -2.90 -11.62 3.50
N THR A 80 -1.85 -11.90 4.30
CA THR A 80 -1.80 -11.38 5.67
C THR A 80 -1.84 -9.85 5.68
N GLY A 81 -2.38 -9.27 6.74
CA GLY A 81 -2.55 -7.83 6.85
C GLY A 81 -1.27 -7.03 6.71
N ASP A 82 -0.18 -7.52 7.28
CA ASP A 82 1.13 -6.87 7.17
C ASP A 82 1.59 -6.78 5.71
N ILE A 83 1.48 -7.90 4.99
CA ILE A 83 1.93 -7.99 3.61
C ILE A 83 0.99 -7.19 2.70
N LEU A 84 -0.32 -7.26 2.93
CA LEU A 84 -1.28 -6.48 2.16
C LEU A 84 -1.05 -4.98 2.32
N SER A 85 -0.77 -4.53 3.54
CA SER A 85 -0.46 -3.13 3.79
C SER A 85 0.79 -2.67 3.04
N ILE A 86 1.84 -3.49 3.04
CA ILE A 86 3.07 -3.20 2.29
C ILE A 86 2.78 -3.12 0.79
N LEU A 87 2.01 -4.06 0.26
CA LEU A 87 1.61 -4.04 -1.16
C LEU A 87 0.83 -2.77 -1.50
N ARG A 88 -0.09 -2.38 -0.64
CA ARG A 88 -0.93 -1.18 -0.87
C ARG A 88 -0.10 0.10 -0.90
N ILE A 89 0.77 0.34 0.08
CA ILE A 89 1.60 1.56 0.08
C ILE A 89 2.60 1.56 -1.07
N SER A 90 3.08 0.40 -1.47
CA SER A 90 4.03 0.28 -2.57
C SER A 90 3.35 0.50 -3.92
N ALA A 91 2.18 -0.10 -4.13
CA ALA A 91 1.38 0.14 -5.32
C ALA A 91 1.01 1.63 -5.44
N TYR A 92 0.68 2.28 -4.33
CA TYR A 92 0.40 3.71 -4.32
C TYR A 92 1.59 4.52 -4.86
N GLN A 93 2.80 4.19 -4.43
CA GLN A 93 4.01 4.86 -4.93
C GLN A 93 4.21 4.63 -6.43
N LEU A 94 4.02 3.39 -6.89
CA LEU A 94 4.21 3.03 -8.29
C LEU A 94 3.18 3.69 -9.22
N LEU A 95 1.94 3.85 -8.74
CA LEU A 95 0.85 4.34 -9.56
C LEU A 95 0.64 5.86 -9.47
N TYR A 96 0.93 6.46 -8.32
CA TYR A 96 0.56 7.86 -8.05
C TYR A 96 1.73 8.77 -7.68
N MET A 97 2.91 8.24 -7.38
CA MET A 97 4.04 9.05 -6.96
C MET A 97 5.19 8.95 -7.97
N GLU A 98 5.04 9.61 -9.11
CA GLU A 98 6.00 9.55 -10.21
C GLU A 98 7.42 9.96 -9.81
N ARG A 99 7.55 10.84 -8.80
CA ARG A 99 8.86 11.28 -8.32
C ARG A 99 9.64 10.19 -7.59
N ILE A 100 8.98 9.11 -7.18
CA ILE A 100 9.64 7.98 -6.54
C ILE A 100 10.03 6.96 -7.62
N PRO A 101 11.32 6.64 -7.79
CA PRO A 101 11.71 5.63 -8.75
C PRO A 101 11.09 4.27 -8.43
N ALA A 102 10.59 3.58 -9.44
CA ALA A 102 9.95 2.27 -9.27
C ALA A 102 10.87 1.27 -8.57
N ALA A 103 12.16 1.26 -8.93
CA ALA A 103 13.13 0.37 -8.29
C ALA A 103 13.25 0.65 -6.78
N ALA A 104 13.22 1.92 -6.38
CA ALA A 104 13.30 2.30 -4.98
C ALA A 104 12.07 1.81 -4.22
N ALA A 105 10.87 2.02 -4.77
CA ALA A 105 9.63 1.57 -4.15
C ALA A 105 9.62 0.04 -3.97
N CYS A 106 10.02 -0.71 -4.99
CA CYS A 106 10.07 -2.17 -4.94
C CYS A 106 11.12 -2.67 -3.93
N ASN A 107 12.32 -2.09 -3.93
CA ASN A 107 13.39 -2.49 -3.02
C ASN A 107 13.02 -2.23 -1.55
N GLU A 108 12.40 -1.10 -1.27
CA GLU A 108 11.95 -0.77 0.09
C GLU A 108 10.82 -1.69 0.53
N ALA A 109 9.91 -2.05 -0.38
CA ALA A 109 8.83 -3.00 -0.09
C ALA A 109 9.37 -4.38 0.29
N VAL A 110 10.38 -4.86 -0.43
CA VAL A 110 11.04 -6.15 -0.17
C VAL A 110 11.71 -6.13 1.21
N LYS A 111 12.41 -5.04 1.55
CA LYS A 111 13.03 -4.87 2.87
C LYS A 111 11.99 -4.88 3.98
N LEU A 112 10.87 -4.19 3.80
CA LEU A 112 9.77 -4.17 4.77
C LEU A 112 9.21 -5.58 4.98
N ALA A 113 8.92 -6.28 3.90
CA ALA A 113 8.36 -7.63 3.97
C ALA A 113 9.30 -8.58 4.71
N ARG A 114 10.60 -8.49 4.45
CA ARG A 114 11.60 -9.29 5.14
C ARG A 114 11.66 -8.96 6.63
N SER A 115 11.50 -7.68 6.97
CA SER A 115 11.55 -7.18 8.34
C SER A 115 10.34 -7.61 9.16
N VAL A 116 9.13 -7.51 8.59
CA VAL A 116 7.88 -7.78 9.32
C VAL A 116 7.43 -9.23 9.19
N SER A 117 7.97 -10.01 8.27
CA SER A 117 7.56 -11.38 8.01
C SER A 117 8.80 -12.27 7.81
N HIS A 118 9.03 -12.74 6.58
CA HIS A 118 10.15 -13.63 6.29
C HIS A 118 10.55 -13.52 4.81
N GLU A 119 11.59 -14.26 4.41
CA GLU A 119 12.13 -14.20 3.05
C GLU A 119 11.11 -14.61 1.97
N GLY A 120 10.26 -15.61 2.28
CA GLY A 120 9.18 -16.00 1.35
C GLY A 120 8.21 -14.88 1.07
N SER A 121 7.87 -14.09 2.10
CA SER A 121 7.02 -12.91 1.94
C SER A 121 7.70 -11.82 1.12
N ALA A 122 9.00 -11.62 1.32
CA ALA A 122 9.78 -10.67 0.53
C ALA A 122 9.77 -11.04 -0.96
N LYS A 123 9.95 -12.31 -1.28
CA LYS A 123 9.87 -12.81 -2.65
C LYS A 123 8.49 -12.62 -3.26
N PHE A 124 7.44 -12.91 -2.47
CA PHE A 124 6.06 -12.73 -2.89
C PHE A 124 5.78 -11.26 -3.24
N VAL A 125 6.14 -10.34 -2.35
CA VAL A 125 5.96 -8.89 -2.56
C VAL A 125 6.71 -8.45 -3.82
N ASN A 126 7.95 -8.86 -3.99
CA ASN A 126 8.74 -8.52 -5.17
C ASN A 126 8.05 -9.00 -6.45
N GLY A 127 7.57 -10.24 -6.46
CA GLY A 127 6.88 -10.82 -7.60
C GLY A 127 5.62 -10.06 -7.97
N VAL A 128 4.80 -9.70 -6.98
CA VAL A 128 3.56 -8.94 -7.18
C VAL A 128 3.86 -7.56 -7.78
N LEU A 129 4.79 -6.82 -7.17
CA LEU A 129 5.09 -5.45 -7.61
C LEU A 129 5.77 -5.42 -8.99
N ARG A 130 6.69 -6.34 -9.27
CA ARG A 130 7.29 -6.46 -10.61
C ARG A 130 6.24 -6.85 -11.64
N GLY A 131 5.30 -7.72 -11.28
CA GLY A 131 4.15 -8.08 -12.11
C GLY A 131 3.27 -6.88 -12.44
N LEU A 132 3.00 -6.03 -11.44
CA LEU A 132 2.24 -4.80 -11.63
C LEU A 132 2.93 -3.89 -12.66
N LEU A 133 4.23 -3.69 -12.53
CA LEU A 133 5.02 -2.87 -13.45
C LEU A 133 5.01 -3.43 -14.87
N ARG A 134 5.16 -4.75 -15.03
CA ARG A 134 5.11 -5.39 -16.36
C ARG A 134 3.76 -5.22 -17.02
N LYS A 135 2.67 -5.42 -16.28
CA LYS A 135 1.31 -5.25 -16.78
C LYS A 135 1.02 -3.81 -17.16
N GLN A 136 1.48 -2.86 -16.33
CA GLN A 136 1.33 -1.44 -16.62
C GLN A 136 2.08 -1.06 -17.92
N ALA A 137 3.32 -1.51 -18.07
CA ALA A 137 4.12 -1.22 -19.24
C ALA A 137 3.53 -1.85 -20.51
N ALA A 138 2.90 -3.02 -20.39
CA ALA A 138 2.26 -3.72 -21.49
C ALA A 138 0.85 -3.21 -21.82
N GLY A 139 0.31 -2.27 -21.02
CA GLY A 139 -1.06 -1.80 -21.19
C GLY A 139 -2.09 -2.89 -20.89
N ALA A 140 -1.75 -3.86 -20.03
CA ALA A 140 -2.58 -5.03 -19.77
C ALA A 140 -3.75 -4.76 -18.80
N PHE A 141 -3.74 -3.63 -18.08
CA PHE A 141 -4.84 -3.26 -17.21
C PHE A 141 -5.97 -2.65 -18.02
N VAL A 142 -7.11 -3.34 -18.07
CA VAL A 142 -8.31 -2.84 -18.75
C VAL A 142 -9.17 -2.12 -17.69
N LEU A 143 -9.25 -0.80 -17.80
CA LEU A 143 -10.02 0.00 -16.86
C LEU A 143 -11.53 -0.23 -17.08
N PRO A 144 -12.34 -0.24 -15.99
CA PRO A 144 -13.79 -0.35 -16.12
C PRO A 144 -14.38 0.77 -16.96
N ASP A 145 -15.38 0.41 -17.80
CA ASP A 145 -16.10 1.35 -18.64
C ASP A 145 -17.28 1.92 -17.85
N GLU A 146 -17.47 3.24 -17.91
CA GLU A 146 -18.58 3.94 -17.24
C GLU A 146 -19.94 3.38 -17.64
N GLN A 147 -20.09 2.93 -18.89
CA GLN A 147 -21.36 2.41 -19.40
C GLN A 147 -21.62 0.94 -19.09
N THR A 148 -20.55 0.15 -18.87
CA THR A 148 -20.64 -1.28 -18.69
C THR A 148 -20.29 -1.78 -17.30
N ASP A 149 -19.64 -0.95 -16.49
CA ASP A 149 -19.22 -1.29 -15.12
C ASP A 149 -19.20 -0.03 -14.24
N ASP A 150 -20.37 0.45 -13.88
CA ASP A 150 -20.53 1.68 -13.10
C ASP A 150 -19.79 1.61 -11.76
N ASP A 151 -19.91 0.48 -11.05
CA ASP A 151 -19.28 0.32 -9.72
C ASP A 151 -17.76 0.34 -9.84
N GLY A 152 -17.21 -0.34 -10.83
CA GLY A 152 -15.78 -0.35 -11.07
C GLY A 152 -15.25 1.01 -11.48
N TYR A 153 -15.97 1.68 -12.36
CA TYR A 153 -15.60 3.03 -12.82
C TYR A 153 -15.60 4.03 -11.67
N LEU A 154 -16.65 4.02 -10.84
CA LEU A 154 -16.76 4.91 -9.69
C LEU A 154 -15.69 4.65 -8.64
N ALA A 155 -15.36 3.37 -8.40
CA ALA A 155 -14.31 3.01 -7.46
C ALA A 155 -12.95 3.57 -7.89
N LEU A 156 -12.62 3.50 -9.18
CA LEU A 156 -11.37 4.05 -9.73
C LEU A 156 -11.36 5.57 -9.72
N LYS A 157 -12.46 6.19 -10.15
CA LYS A 157 -12.55 7.64 -10.29
C LYS A 157 -12.53 8.37 -8.95
N TYR A 158 -13.19 7.82 -7.93
CA TYR A 158 -13.36 8.46 -6.62
C TYR A 158 -12.64 7.73 -5.49
N TYR A 159 -11.88 6.69 -5.81
CA TYR A 159 -11.13 5.89 -4.83
C TYR A 159 -12.04 5.21 -3.80
N HIS A 160 -13.25 4.82 -4.21
CA HIS A 160 -14.17 4.07 -3.35
C HIS A 160 -14.07 2.56 -3.60
N PRO A 161 -14.29 1.73 -2.57
CA PRO A 161 -14.38 0.28 -2.75
C PRO A 161 -15.52 -0.13 -3.70
N ARG A 162 -15.39 -1.28 -4.34
CA ARG A 162 -16.35 -1.79 -5.35
C ARG A 162 -17.49 -2.61 -4.78
N TRP A 163 -17.77 -2.51 -3.53
CA TRP A 163 -18.90 -3.29 -2.97
C TRP A 163 -20.17 -2.51 -2.75
#